data_69b16f36602aee7da1475521b230ce8d
#
_entry.id   69b16f36602aee7da1475521b230ce8d
#
_cell.length_a   1.000
_cell.length_b   1.000
_cell.length_c   1.000
_cell.angle_alpha   90.00
_cell.angle_beta   90.00
_cell.angle_gamma   90.00
#
_symmetry.space_group_name_H-M   'P 1'
#
loop_
_entity.id
_entity.type
_entity.pdbx_description
1 polymer ?
#
loop_
_entity_poly.entity_id
_entity_poly.type
_entity_poly.pdbx_seq_one_letter_code
_entity_poly.pdbx_strand_id
1 'polypeptide(L)'
;GEIAHDFRYESSGTLKGIERGRHFCQNDAHLFCTPEQIKSEVANVCSLIFDVYKDFNITDYRCVLSLRDPADKKKYHDDDAMWNHAENALREVLTELGINFTEEIGEAAFYGPKLDVNVKPAVGAEYTLSTCQLDFCLPAKFHLTYIDKDGSEKTPVVLHRAILGSLDRFMAYLIEETKGRFPTWLAPTQVKVLPVSEKTLDYARTVADKLTAAGVRVVLDESNEKIGYKIREAQQVDRVPYMLVLGAKEAEAGNISVRDRKGETTTQELDAFINNIVTEIKERRYN
;
A
#
# COMPACT_ATOMS: atom_id res chain seq x y z
N GLY A 1 4.70 4.43 -16.56
CA GLY A 1 4.91 4.80 -15.17
C GLY A 1 6.39 4.88 -14.85
N GLU A 2 6.73 5.61 -13.80
CA GLU A 2 8.09 5.77 -13.32
C GLU A 2 8.12 5.74 -11.79
N ILE A 3 9.25 5.41 -11.21
CA ILE A 3 9.53 5.61 -9.79
C ILE A 3 10.23 6.96 -9.69
N ALA A 4 9.41 8.01 -9.50
CA ALA A 4 9.87 9.38 -9.49
C ALA A 4 10.42 9.80 -8.12
N HIS A 5 11.34 10.76 -8.15
CA HIS A 5 11.84 11.43 -6.97
C HIS A 5 11.13 12.76 -6.80
N ASP A 6 10.22 12.85 -5.82
CA ASP A 6 9.49 14.06 -5.48
C ASP A 6 10.17 14.80 -4.34
N PHE A 7 10.19 16.14 -4.42
CA PHE A 7 10.82 16.99 -3.42
C PHE A 7 9.85 18.07 -2.95
N ARG A 8 9.75 18.26 -1.62
CA ARG A 8 9.01 19.37 -1.01
C ARG A 8 9.89 20.07 0.02
N TYR A 9 9.82 21.40 -0.02
CA TYR A 9 10.39 22.20 1.06
C TYR A 9 9.48 22.10 2.28
N GLU A 10 9.84 21.22 3.21
CA GLU A 10 9.17 21.09 4.49
C GLU A 10 9.96 21.85 5.56
N SER A 11 9.27 22.56 6.46
CA SER A 11 9.93 23.19 7.60
C SER A 11 10.53 22.12 8.52
N SER A 12 11.63 22.45 9.21
CA SER A 12 12.32 21.49 10.08
C SER A 12 11.42 20.91 11.17
N GLY A 13 10.46 21.70 11.68
CA GLY A 13 9.53 21.25 12.72
C GLY A 13 8.44 20.28 12.25
N THR A 14 8.27 20.11 10.94
CA THR A 14 7.28 19.19 10.36
C THR A 14 7.86 17.85 9.95
N LEU A 15 9.18 17.71 9.97
CA LEU A 15 9.85 16.45 9.59
C LEU A 15 9.58 15.36 10.61
N LYS A 16 9.28 14.15 10.13
CA LYS A 16 8.93 13.00 10.99
C LYS A 16 9.46 11.69 10.39
N GLY A 17 10.75 11.44 10.52
CA GLY A 17 11.40 10.23 10.01
C GLY A 17 11.02 9.93 8.55
N ILE A 18 10.70 8.66 8.24
CA ILE A 18 10.24 8.24 6.91
C ILE A 18 8.78 8.63 6.63
N GLU A 19 8.01 8.99 7.64
CA GLU A 19 6.61 9.37 7.50
C GLU A 19 6.46 10.72 6.78
N ARG A 20 7.38 11.66 7.03
CA ARG A 20 7.38 12.99 6.40
C ARG A 20 8.80 13.50 6.20
N GLY A 21 9.37 13.19 5.05
CA GLY A 21 10.67 13.68 4.59
C GLY A 21 10.53 14.79 3.55
N ARG A 22 11.64 15.36 3.13
CA ARG A 22 11.70 16.35 2.03
C ARG A 22 11.85 15.70 0.67
N HIS A 23 12.22 14.44 0.63
CA HIS A 23 12.30 13.56 -0.53
C HIS A 23 11.43 12.35 -0.31
N PHE A 24 10.63 11.96 -1.30
CA PHE A 24 9.70 10.84 -1.24
C PHE A 24 9.34 10.38 -2.65
N CYS A 25 8.67 9.23 -2.74
CA CYS A 25 8.09 8.72 -3.97
C CYS A 25 6.58 8.59 -3.77
N GLN A 26 5.77 9.19 -4.65
CA GLN A 26 4.30 9.11 -4.56
C GLN A 26 3.72 8.00 -5.42
N ASN A 27 2.68 7.37 -4.89
CA ASN A 27 1.78 6.53 -5.68
C ASN A 27 0.70 7.43 -6.29
N ASP A 28 1.07 8.16 -7.34
CA ASP A 28 0.23 9.19 -7.94
C ASP A 28 -0.15 8.85 -9.39
N ALA A 29 -1.27 9.39 -9.86
CA ALA A 29 -1.64 9.39 -11.27
C ALA A 29 -2.59 10.54 -11.57
N HIS A 30 -2.57 10.96 -12.84
CA HIS A 30 -3.40 12.03 -13.37
C HIS A 30 -4.28 11.45 -14.49
N LEU A 31 -5.60 11.52 -14.29
CA LEU A 31 -6.58 11.05 -15.25
C LEU A 31 -7.19 12.26 -15.95
N PHE A 32 -7.06 12.31 -17.26
CA PHE A 32 -7.67 13.34 -18.08
C PHE A 32 -8.99 12.81 -18.63
N CYS A 33 -10.10 13.46 -18.31
CA CYS A 33 -11.42 13.00 -18.68
C CYS A 33 -12.32 14.14 -19.15
N THR A 34 -13.41 13.80 -19.83
CA THR A 34 -14.47 14.76 -20.12
C THR A 34 -15.33 14.99 -18.88
N PRO A 35 -16.09 16.09 -18.78
CA PRO A 35 -17.01 16.32 -17.67
C PRO A 35 -17.98 15.16 -17.43
N GLU A 36 -18.45 14.51 -18.48
CA GLU A 36 -19.38 13.38 -18.39
C GLU A 36 -18.75 12.11 -17.83
N GLN A 37 -17.43 12.00 -17.91
CA GLN A 37 -16.67 10.85 -17.39
C GLN A 37 -16.31 10.97 -15.91
N ILE A 38 -16.44 12.15 -15.30
CA ILE A 38 -16.04 12.40 -13.90
C ILE A 38 -16.61 11.33 -12.98
N LYS A 39 -17.91 11.06 -13.09
CA LYS A 39 -18.59 10.10 -12.23
C LYS A 39 -17.99 8.69 -12.32
N SER A 40 -17.82 8.19 -13.54
CA SER A 40 -17.24 6.85 -13.76
C SER A 40 -15.78 6.77 -13.31
N GLU A 41 -14.98 7.81 -13.55
CA GLU A 41 -13.57 7.81 -13.16
C GLU A 41 -13.39 7.94 -11.63
N VAL A 42 -14.19 8.76 -10.96
CA VAL A 42 -14.20 8.81 -9.48
C VAL A 42 -14.62 7.46 -8.90
N ALA A 43 -15.64 6.81 -9.46
CA ALA A 43 -16.07 5.48 -9.05
C ALA A 43 -14.93 4.44 -9.19
N ASN A 44 -14.22 4.46 -10.32
CA ASN A 44 -13.07 3.59 -10.55
C ASN A 44 -11.94 3.83 -9.53
N VAL A 45 -11.65 5.10 -9.22
CA VAL A 45 -10.64 5.45 -8.20
C VAL A 45 -11.08 4.96 -6.82
N CYS A 46 -12.34 5.17 -6.42
CA CYS A 46 -12.87 4.68 -5.14
C CYS A 46 -12.78 3.16 -5.05
N SER A 47 -13.19 2.44 -6.10
CA SER A 47 -13.07 0.98 -6.15
C SER A 47 -11.64 0.53 -5.95
N LEU A 48 -10.68 1.15 -6.66
CA LEU A 48 -9.27 0.82 -6.53
C LEU A 48 -8.75 1.09 -5.10
N ILE A 49 -9.14 2.20 -4.48
CA ILE A 49 -8.75 2.51 -3.09
C ILE A 49 -9.22 1.38 -2.16
N PHE A 50 -10.49 1.01 -2.21
CA PHE A 50 -11.06 0.02 -1.30
C PHE A 50 -10.57 -1.40 -1.57
N ASP A 51 -10.32 -1.78 -2.82
CA ASP A 51 -9.70 -3.05 -3.17
C ASP A 51 -8.28 -3.16 -2.60
N VAL A 52 -7.48 -2.09 -2.74
CA VAL A 52 -6.14 -2.04 -2.15
C VAL A 52 -6.21 -2.07 -0.62
N TYR A 53 -7.14 -1.34 0.00
CA TYR A 53 -7.30 -1.37 1.45
C TYR A 53 -7.65 -2.77 1.96
N LYS A 54 -8.46 -3.50 1.23
CA LYS A 54 -8.76 -4.91 1.52
C LYS A 54 -7.51 -5.79 1.45
N ASP A 55 -6.68 -5.62 0.41
CA ASP A 55 -5.43 -6.37 0.25
C ASP A 55 -4.46 -6.13 1.42
N PHE A 56 -4.44 -4.91 1.98
CA PHE A 56 -3.59 -4.54 3.11
C PHE A 56 -4.27 -4.63 4.48
N ASN A 57 -5.51 -5.14 4.53
CA ASN A 57 -6.33 -5.24 5.74
C ASN A 57 -6.49 -3.89 6.49
N ILE A 58 -6.62 -2.80 5.72
CA ILE A 58 -6.86 -1.45 6.26
C ILE A 58 -8.36 -1.33 6.50
N THR A 59 -8.79 -1.36 7.76
CA THR A 59 -10.22 -1.39 8.15
C THR A 59 -10.66 -0.16 8.93
N ASP A 60 -9.74 0.56 9.58
CA ASP A 60 -10.05 1.77 10.36
C ASP A 60 -9.71 3.03 9.54
N TYR A 61 -10.70 3.49 8.78
CA TYR A 61 -10.59 4.69 7.95
C TYR A 61 -11.93 5.44 7.89
N ARG A 62 -11.84 6.72 7.56
CA ARG A 62 -13.00 7.56 7.24
C ARG A 62 -12.80 8.31 5.94
N CYS A 63 -13.89 8.53 5.21
CA CYS A 63 -13.90 9.33 4.01
C CYS A 63 -14.33 10.76 4.34
N VAL A 64 -13.63 11.73 3.76
CA VAL A 64 -13.87 13.15 3.94
C VAL A 64 -14.01 13.81 2.57
N LEU A 65 -15.11 14.50 2.34
CA LEU A 65 -15.27 15.40 1.21
C LEU A 65 -14.78 16.79 1.64
N SER A 66 -13.60 17.15 1.17
CA SER A 66 -12.95 18.42 1.48
C SER A 66 -13.43 19.50 0.51
N LEU A 67 -14.10 20.49 1.04
CA LEU A 67 -14.73 21.60 0.32
C LEU A 67 -13.92 22.88 0.49
N ARG A 68 -14.11 23.84 -0.44
CA ARG A 68 -13.56 25.18 -0.26
C ARG A 68 -14.24 25.93 0.90
N ASP A 69 -13.54 26.94 1.43
CA ASP A 69 -14.19 28.02 2.16
C ASP A 69 -14.51 29.16 1.17
N PRO A 70 -15.79 29.43 0.87
CA PRO A 70 -16.16 30.50 -0.06
C PRO A 70 -15.71 31.91 0.38
N ALA A 71 -15.40 32.09 1.65
CA ALA A 71 -14.91 33.38 2.18
C ALA A 71 -13.41 33.58 1.91
N ASP A 72 -12.64 32.51 1.71
CA ASP A 72 -11.19 32.62 1.45
C ASP A 72 -10.86 32.73 -0.03
N LYS A 73 -11.10 33.90 -0.59
CA LYS A 73 -10.79 34.23 -1.99
C LYS A 73 -9.29 34.29 -2.32
N LYS A 74 -8.41 34.22 -1.32
CA LYS A 74 -6.95 34.19 -1.53
C LYS A 74 -6.42 32.79 -1.79
N LYS A 75 -6.98 31.80 -1.10
CA LYS A 75 -6.55 30.41 -1.20
C LYS A 75 -7.13 29.74 -2.46
N TYR A 76 -8.40 29.97 -2.76
CA TYR A 76 -9.14 29.23 -3.77
C TYR A 76 -9.27 30.00 -5.08
N HIS A 77 -9.27 29.27 -6.19
CA HIS A 77 -9.55 29.84 -7.51
C HIS A 77 -10.91 30.53 -7.53
N ASP A 78 -10.96 31.75 -8.04
CA ASP A 78 -12.17 32.59 -8.01
C ASP A 78 -13.12 32.27 -9.18
N ASP A 79 -13.87 31.17 -9.04
CA ASP A 79 -14.93 30.73 -9.94
C ASP A 79 -15.98 29.94 -9.17
N ASP A 80 -16.97 30.63 -8.64
CA ASP A 80 -18.01 30.02 -7.81
C ASP A 80 -18.85 28.98 -8.57
N ALA A 81 -19.08 29.17 -9.87
CA ALA A 81 -19.88 28.25 -10.67
C ALA A 81 -19.13 26.91 -10.85
N MET A 82 -17.85 26.98 -11.16
CA MET A 82 -16.98 25.81 -11.27
C MET A 82 -16.92 25.04 -9.95
N TRP A 83 -16.70 25.74 -8.82
CA TRP A 83 -16.65 25.11 -7.51
C TRP A 83 -17.95 24.38 -7.13
N ASN A 84 -19.08 25.07 -7.31
CA ASN A 84 -20.37 24.46 -7.00
C ASN A 84 -20.62 23.21 -7.86
N HIS A 85 -20.24 23.26 -9.14
CA HIS A 85 -20.34 22.10 -10.02
C HIS A 85 -19.45 20.94 -9.55
N ALA A 86 -18.18 21.21 -9.24
CA ALA A 86 -17.21 20.23 -8.83
C ALA A 86 -17.56 19.58 -7.49
N GLU A 87 -17.95 20.37 -6.49
CA GLU A 87 -18.33 19.90 -5.17
C GLU A 87 -19.59 19.04 -5.23
N ASN A 88 -20.60 19.46 -6.01
CA ASN A 88 -21.80 18.69 -6.21
C ASN A 88 -21.53 17.37 -6.95
N ALA A 89 -20.70 17.39 -7.99
CA ALA A 89 -20.35 16.18 -8.74
C ALA A 89 -19.71 15.12 -7.83
N LEU A 90 -18.75 15.50 -6.98
CA LEU A 90 -18.15 14.57 -6.02
C LEU A 90 -19.18 14.08 -4.98
N ARG A 91 -20.00 14.98 -4.42
CA ARG A 91 -21.02 14.63 -3.43
C ARG A 91 -22.02 13.61 -3.99
N GLU A 92 -22.49 13.85 -5.21
CA GLU A 92 -23.43 12.95 -5.89
C GLU A 92 -22.81 11.56 -6.11
N VAL A 93 -21.59 11.51 -6.64
CA VAL A 93 -20.89 10.24 -6.87
C VAL A 93 -20.70 9.45 -5.58
N LEU A 94 -20.22 10.09 -4.52
CA LEU A 94 -20.00 9.42 -3.24
C LEU A 94 -21.30 8.90 -2.63
N THR A 95 -22.39 9.67 -2.77
CA THR A 95 -23.73 9.29 -2.31
C THR A 95 -24.25 8.08 -3.09
N GLU A 96 -24.13 8.10 -4.41
CA GLU A 96 -24.60 7.01 -5.28
C GLU A 96 -23.79 5.71 -5.08
N LEU A 97 -22.50 5.82 -4.76
CA LEU A 97 -21.65 4.68 -4.41
C LEU A 97 -21.93 4.15 -3.00
N GLY A 98 -22.78 4.83 -2.23
CA GLY A 98 -23.08 4.45 -0.85
C GLY A 98 -21.89 4.62 0.10
N ILE A 99 -20.92 5.48 -0.26
CA ILE A 99 -19.76 5.78 0.58
C ILE A 99 -20.21 6.71 1.69
N ASN A 100 -19.95 6.28 2.94
CA ASN A 100 -20.20 7.14 4.10
C ASN A 100 -19.07 8.16 4.24
N PHE A 101 -19.39 9.45 4.18
CA PHE A 101 -18.41 10.54 4.25
C PHE A 101 -18.90 11.70 5.13
N THR A 102 -17.95 12.50 5.61
CA THR A 102 -18.17 13.79 6.27
C THR A 102 -17.70 14.91 5.37
N GLU A 103 -18.27 16.11 5.50
CA GLU A 103 -17.82 17.29 4.76
C GLU A 103 -16.97 18.17 5.67
N GLU A 104 -15.81 18.64 5.17
CA GLU A 104 -14.91 19.56 5.85
C GLU A 104 -14.67 20.79 4.98
N ILE A 105 -15.09 21.95 5.47
CA ILE A 105 -14.96 23.23 4.77
C ILE A 105 -13.57 23.81 5.03
N GLY A 106 -12.93 24.37 3.98
CA GLY A 106 -11.61 24.97 4.08
C GLY A 106 -10.45 24.00 3.78
N GLU A 107 -10.74 22.70 3.62
CA GLU A 107 -9.72 21.65 3.43
C GLU A 107 -9.47 21.28 1.97
N ALA A 108 -10.25 21.82 1.01
CA ALA A 108 -10.03 21.59 -0.42
C ALA A 108 -8.65 22.07 -0.90
N ALA A 109 -8.19 21.51 -2.02
CA ALA A 109 -7.07 22.07 -2.76
C ALA A 109 -7.45 23.44 -3.37
N PHE A 110 -6.48 24.27 -3.71
CA PHE A 110 -6.77 25.60 -4.28
C PHE A 110 -7.43 25.51 -5.68
N TYR A 111 -7.30 24.38 -6.35
CA TYR A 111 -7.77 24.12 -7.72
C TYR A 111 -9.04 23.26 -7.79
N GLY A 112 -9.52 22.71 -6.68
CA GLY A 112 -10.73 21.92 -6.68
C GLY A 112 -10.99 21.14 -5.40
N PRO A 113 -12.20 20.58 -5.25
CA PRO A 113 -12.58 19.75 -4.13
C PRO A 113 -11.89 18.40 -4.20
N LYS A 114 -11.84 17.71 -3.06
CA LYS A 114 -11.21 16.39 -2.99
C LYS A 114 -11.92 15.43 -2.05
N LEU A 115 -11.89 14.16 -2.42
CA LEU A 115 -12.13 13.06 -1.50
C LEU A 115 -10.80 12.71 -0.84
N ASP A 116 -10.74 12.78 0.48
CA ASP A 116 -9.65 12.27 1.29
C ASP A 116 -10.11 11.02 2.03
N VAL A 117 -9.28 9.98 2.04
CA VAL A 117 -9.49 8.80 2.88
C VAL A 117 -8.43 8.82 3.98
N ASN A 118 -8.88 9.13 5.17
CA ASN A 118 -8.05 9.24 6.35
C ASN A 118 -7.99 7.90 7.07
N VAL A 119 -6.80 7.45 7.40
CA VAL A 119 -6.56 6.24 8.19
C VAL A 119 -6.16 6.60 9.60
N LYS A 120 -6.58 5.76 10.54
CA LYS A 120 -6.18 5.87 11.93
C LYS A 120 -5.17 4.77 12.24
N PRO A 121 -3.87 5.07 12.28
CA PRO A 121 -2.84 4.08 12.58
C PRO A 121 -2.95 3.63 14.03
N ALA A 122 -2.38 2.45 14.33
CA ALA A 122 -2.31 1.91 15.69
C ALA A 122 -1.59 2.86 16.67
N VAL A 123 -0.67 3.68 16.14
CA VAL A 123 0.09 4.68 16.90
C VAL A 123 0.09 6.00 16.13
N GLY A 124 -0.17 7.10 16.83
CA GLY A 124 -0.14 8.44 16.26
C GLY A 124 -1.51 9.02 15.91
N ALA A 125 -1.49 10.14 15.20
CA ALA A 125 -2.70 10.84 14.79
C ALA A 125 -3.20 10.31 13.43
N GLU A 126 -4.50 10.46 13.21
CA GLU A 126 -5.12 10.23 11.91
C GLU A 126 -4.46 11.09 10.82
N TYR A 127 -4.33 10.55 9.62
CA TYR A 127 -3.80 11.28 8.46
C TYR A 127 -4.38 10.76 7.15
N THR A 128 -4.35 11.59 6.12
CA THR A 128 -4.79 11.21 4.77
C THR A 128 -3.80 10.23 4.14
N LEU A 129 -4.29 9.04 3.79
CA LEU A 129 -3.53 8.05 3.05
C LEU A 129 -3.86 8.11 1.56
N SER A 130 -5.15 8.07 1.21
CA SER A 130 -5.59 8.12 -0.19
C SER A 130 -6.33 9.42 -0.48
N THR A 131 -6.25 9.86 -1.74
CA THR A 131 -6.95 11.07 -2.19
C THR A 131 -7.40 10.95 -3.64
N CYS A 132 -8.53 11.56 -3.96
CA CYS A 132 -9.00 11.80 -5.31
C CYS A 132 -9.43 13.27 -5.42
N GLN A 133 -8.70 14.07 -6.19
CA GLN A 133 -8.85 15.52 -6.27
C GLN A 133 -9.35 15.88 -7.67
N LEU A 134 -10.42 16.66 -7.73
CA LEU A 134 -11.02 17.10 -8.98
C LEU A 134 -10.49 18.49 -9.34
N ASP A 135 -9.91 18.62 -10.51
CA ASP A 135 -9.23 19.83 -10.96
C ASP A 135 -9.83 20.35 -12.28
N PHE A 136 -10.47 21.48 -12.21
CA PHE A 136 -10.97 22.25 -13.35
C PHE A 136 -10.09 23.46 -13.68
N CYS A 137 -9.17 23.82 -12.78
CA CYS A 137 -8.41 25.08 -12.83
C CYS A 137 -7.13 24.93 -13.66
N LEU A 138 -6.30 23.92 -13.34
CA LEU A 138 -4.99 23.77 -13.99
C LEU A 138 -5.09 23.43 -15.48
N PRO A 139 -6.02 22.56 -15.95
CA PRO A 139 -6.18 22.32 -17.36
C PRO A 139 -6.43 23.61 -18.16
N ALA A 140 -7.30 24.48 -17.67
CA ALA A 140 -7.58 25.77 -18.30
C ALA A 140 -6.35 26.70 -18.29
N LYS A 141 -5.61 26.76 -17.18
CA LYS A 141 -4.39 27.58 -17.05
C LYS A 141 -3.27 27.11 -17.97
N PHE A 142 -3.16 25.80 -18.21
CA PHE A 142 -2.17 25.21 -19.12
C PHE A 142 -2.67 25.13 -20.58
N HIS A 143 -3.87 25.65 -20.87
CA HIS A 143 -4.50 25.59 -22.19
C HIS A 143 -4.55 24.16 -22.76
N LEU A 144 -4.85 23.18 -21.89
CA LEU A 144 -5.04 21.81 -22.31
C LEU A 144 -6.37 21.68 -23.05
N THR A 145 -6.33 21.05 -24.23
CA THR A 145 -7.54 20.81 -25.03
C THR A 145 -7.62 19.37 -25.51
N TYR A 146 -8.82 18.91 -25.77
CA TYR A 146 -9.11 17.69 -26.51
C TYR A 146 -10.17 17.97 -27.58
N ILE A 147 -10.21 17.16 -28.61
CA ILE A 147 -11.23 17.27 -29.66
C ILE A 147 -12.42 16.40 -29.25
N ASP A 148 -13.56 17.04 -29.04
CA ASP A 148 -14.80 16.35 -28.71
C ASP A 148 -15.44 15.72 -29.94
N LYS A 149 -16.48 14.89 -29.73
CA LYS A 149 -17.22 14.16 -30.76
C LYS A 149 -17.81 15.05 -31.83
N ASP A 150 -18.12 16.30 -31.50
CA ASP A 150 -18.62 17.31 -32.42
C ASP A 150 -17.55 18.04 -33.22
N GLY A 151 -16.26 17.69 -33.02
CA GLY A 151 -15.10 18.32 -33.65
C GLY A 151 -14.64 19.62 -32.99
N SER A 152 -15.29 20.07 -31.91
CA SER A 152 -14.87 21.26 -31.17
C SER A 152 -13.76 20.96 -30.18
N GLU A 153 -12.90 21.96 -29.93
CA GLU A 153 -11.91 21.92 -28.86
C GLU A 153 -12.59 22.21 -27.53
N LYS A 154 -12.33 21.35 -26.53
CA LYS A 154 -12.82 21.51 -25.15
C LYS A 154 -11.68 21.32 -24.14
N THR A 155 -11.79 21.95 -22.99
CA THR A 155 -10.85 21.77 -21.89
C THR A 155 -11.21 20.50 -21.11
N PRO A 156 -10.27 19.58 -20.87
CA PRO A 156 -10.51 18.40 -20.05
C PRO A 156 -10.62 18.75 -18.57
N VAL A 157 -11.16 17.82 -17.78
CA VAL A 157 -11.07 17.80 -16.34
C VAL A 157 -9.94 16.86 -15.94
N VAL A 158 -9.20 17.16 -14.89
CA VAL A 158 -8.16 16.28 -14.36
C VAL A 158 -8.54 15.76 -12.99
N LEU A 159 -8.38 14.45 -12.80
CA LEU A 159 -8.41 13.81 -11.51
C LEU A 159 -6.98 13.49 -11.08
N HIS A 160 -6.52 14.11 -10.00
CA HIS A 160 -5.29 13.75 -9.33
C HIS A 160 -5.63 12.68 -8.28
N ARG A 161 -5.01 11.50 -8.36
CA ARG A 161 -5.31 10.46 -7.39
C ARG A 161 -4.03 9.85 -6.81
N ALA A 162 -4.04 9.60 -5.51
CA ALA A 162 -3.05 8.80 -4.82
C ALA A 162 -3.77 7.72 -4.01
N ILE A 163 -3.38 6.46 -4.18
CA ILE A 163 -4.00 5.32 -3.48
C ILE A 163 -3.29 5.05 -2.15
N LEU A 164 -1.97 5.03 -2.17
CA LEU A 164 -1.12 4.75 -1.00
C LEU A 164 -0.38 5.99 -0.48
N GLY A 165 -0.68 7.17 -1.01
CA GLY A 165 0.04 8.39 -0.69
C GLY A 165 1.51 8.32 -1.10
N SER A 166 2.45 8.67 -0.23
CA SER A 166 3.86 8.39 -0.47
C SER A 166 4.21 6.98 -0.03
N LEU A 167 5.07 6.30 -0.81
CA LEU A 167 5.52 4.94 -0.49
C LEU A 167 6.27 4.90 0.84
N ASP A 168 7.03 5.94 1.14
CA ASP A 168 7.76 6.09 2.41
C ASP A 168 6.81 6.09 3.61
N ARG A 169 5.77 6.94 3.56
CA ARG A 169 4.75 7.01 4.61
C ARG A 169 3.96 5.72 4.73
N PHE A 170 3.61 5.11 3.60
CA PHE A 170 2.90 3.85 3.60
C PHE A 170 3.73 2.72 4.19
N MET A 171 5.04 2.70 3.93
CA MET A 171 5.96 1.76 4.57
C MET A 171 6.00 1.96 6.08
N ALA A 172 6.07 3.22 6.55
CA ALA A 172 5.98 3.52 7.98
C ALA A 172 4.68 2.97 8.59
N TYR A 173 3.55 3.23 7.93
CA TYR A 173 2.25 2.70 8.34
C TYR A 173 2.26 1.17 8.48
N LEU A 174 2.72 0.46 7.45
CA LEU A 174 2.79 -1.00 7.48
C LEU A 174 3.68 -1.55 8.59
N ILE A 175 4.84 -0.92 8.82
CA ILE A 175 5.76 -1.34 9.90
C ILE A 175 5.09 -1.19 11.26
N GLU A 176 4.37 -0.09 11.50
CA GLU A 176 3.69 0.17 12.77
C GLU A 176 2.50 -0.77 12.98
N GLU A 177 1.63 -0.93 11.98
CA GLU A 177 0.45 -1.80 12.05
C GLU A 177 0.83 -3.27 12.28
N THR A 178 1.83 -3.75 11.56
CA THR A 178 2.27 -5.15 11.66
C THR A 178 3.30 -5.36 12.77
N LYS A 179 3.80 -4.29 13.41
CA LYS A 179 4.96 -4.33 14.32
C LYS A 179 6.15 -5.02 13.67
N GLY A 180 6.32 -4.83 12.36
CA GLY A 180 7.34 -5.48 11.54
C GLY A 180 7.10 -6.97 11.24
N ARG A 181 5.94 -7.53 11.63
CA ARG A 181 5.53 -8.91 11.29
C ARG A 181 4.64 -8.89 10.05
N PHE A 182 5.23 -8.53 8.91
CA PHE A 182 4.50 -8.46 7.65
C PHE A 182 3.81 -9.79 7.31
N PRO A 183 2.61 -9.77 6.70
CA PRO A 183 2.01 -10.99 6.14
C PRO A 183 2.97 -11.64 5.14
N THR A 184 2.83 -12.94 4.92
CA THR A 184 3.81 -13.73 4.14
C THR A 184 4.06 -13.13 2.75
N TRP A 185 3.04 -12.66 2.08
CA TRP A 185 3.17 -12.09 0.73
C TRP A 185 3.99 -10.77 0.70
N LEU A 186 4.04 -10.00 1.80
CA LEU A 186 4.82 -8.76 1.95
C LEU A 186 6.19 -8.97 2.59
N ALA A 187 6.38 -10.04 3.36
CA ALA A 187 7.59 -10.24 4.13
C ALA A 187 8.84 -10.25 3.23
N PRO A 188 9.89 -9.46 3.52
CA PRO A 188 11.14 -9.46 2.74
C PRO A 188 11.78 -10.85 2.66
N THR A 189 11.78 -11.57 3.78
CA THR A 189 12.13 -12.99 3.89
C THR A 189 10.88 -13.75 4.27
N GLN A 190 10.40 -14.64 3.40
CA GLN A 190 9.16 -15.39 3.64
C GLN A 190 9.44 -16.69 4.38
N VAL A 191 10.58 -17.29 4.10
CA VAL A 191 11.04 -18.53 4.72
C VAL A 191 12.51 -18.41 5.09
N LYS A 192 12.85 -18.77 6.33
CA LYS A 192 14.24 -18.93 6.74
C LYS A 192 14.53 -20.41 6.97
N VAL A 193 15.51 -20.96 6.23
CA VAL A 193 15.91 -22.36 6.34
C VAL A 193 17.06 -22.47 7.33
N LEU A 194 16.88 -23.28 8.37
CA LEU A 194 17.76 -23.39 9.54
C LEU A 194 18.30 -24.83 9.66
N PRO A 195 19.46 -25.14 9.06
CA PRO A 195 20.11 -26.44 9.29
C PRO A 195 20.56 -26.53 10.76
N VAL A 196 20.31 -27.68 11.39
CA VAL A 196 20.67 -27.95 12.79
C VAL A 196 22.19 -28.16 12.95
N SER A 197 22.83 -28.68 11.91
CA SER A 197 24.27 -28.92 11.89
C SER A 197 24.81 -28.87 10.46
N GLU A 198 26.13 -28.79 10.33
CA GLU A 198 26.81 -28.82 9.03
C GLU A 198 26.46 -30.07 8.20
N LYS A 199 26.19 -31.22 8.85
CA LYS A 199 25.79 -32.46 8.18
C LYS A 199 24.45 -32.36 7.42
N THR A 200 23.61 -31.39 7.78
CA THR A 200 22.29 -31.19 7.14
C THR A 200 22.29 -30.03 6.17
N LEU A 201 23.45 -29.37 5.95
CA LEU A 201 23.55 -28.16 5.14
C LEU A 201 23.21 -28.44 3.65
N ASP A 202 23.68 -29.55 3.08
CA ASP A 202 23.40 -29.88 1.68
C ASP A 202 21.92 -30.16 1.43
N TYR A 203 21.24 -30.82 2.38
CA TYR A 203 19.80 -30.98 2.34
C TYR A 203 19.09 -29.62 2.46
N ALA A 204 19.54 -28.75 3.36
CA ALA A 204 18.97 -27.42 3.55
C ALA A 204 19.14 -26.55 2.30
N ARG A 205 20.26 -26.64 1.58
CA ARG A 205 20.45 -25.98 0.28
C ARG A 205 19.46 -26.49 -0.75
N THR A 206 19.27 -27.80 -0.86
CA THR A 206 18.30 -28.40 -1.77
C THR A 206 16.88 -27.89 -1.50
N VAL A 207 16.49 -27.78 -0.22
CA VAL A 207 15.19 -27.24 0.20
C VAL A 207 15.06 -25.76 -0.16
N ALA A 208 16.09 -24.96 0.13
CA ALA A 208 16.10 -23.53 -0.18
C ALA A 208 16.03 -23.28 -1.70
N ASP A 209 16.75 -24.05 -2.50
CA ASP A 209 16.74 -23.93 -3.96
C ASP A 209 15.35 -24.24 -4.54
N LYS A 210 14.69 -25.28 -4.07
CA LYS A 210 13.32 -25.61 -4.53
C LYS A 210 12.31 -24.53 -4.19
N LEU A 211 12.38 -23.94 -2.98
CA LEU A 211 11.53 -22.83 -2.58
C LEU A 211 11.81 -21.58 -3.43
N THR A 212 13.08 -21.26 -3.67
CA THR A 212 13.48 -20.14 -4.52
C THR A 212 12.99 -20.33 -5.96
N ALA A 213 13.11 -21.53 -6.51
CA ALA A 213 12.60 -21.87 -7.84
C ALA A 213 11.07 -21.72 -7.94
N ALA A 214 10.35 -21.91 -6.83
CA ALA A 214 8.91 -21.66 -6.73
C ALA A 214 8.53 -20.18 -6.53
N GLY A 215 9.51 -19.25 -6.52
CA GLY A 215 9.28 -17.83 -6.36
C GLY A 215 9.15 -17.35 -4.92
N VAL A 216 9.50 -18.17 -3.93
CA VAL A 216 9.50 -17.80 -2.51
C VAL A 216 10.81 -17.09 -2.16
N ARG A 217 10.72 -15.99 -1.40
CA ARG A 217 11.88 -15.25 -0.88
C ARG A 217 12.46 -16.01 0.33
N VAL A 218 13.59 -16.68 0.12
CA VAL A 218 14.22 -17.58 1.08
C VAL A 218 15.56 -17.06 1.54
N VAL A 219 15.87 -17.27 2.81
CA VAL A 219 17.22 -17.10 3.36
C VAL A 219 17.64 -18.40 4.00
N LEU A 220 18.78 -18.94 3.57
CA LEU A 220 19.44 -20.07 4.19
C LEU A 220 20.44 -19.56 5.23
N ASP A 221 20.31 -19.98 6.47
CA ASP A 221 21.23 -19.61 7.56
C ASP A 221 22.40 -20.61 7.65
N GLU A 222 23.47 -20.30 6.96
CA GLU A 222 24.71 -21.13 6.96
C GLU A 222 25.65 -20.81 8.13
N SER A 223 25.24 -19.96 9.07
CA SER A 223 26.08 -19.61 10.23
C SER A 223 26.35 -20.85 11.10
N ASN A 224 27.51 -20.87 11.75
CA ASN A 224 27.89 -21.94 12.70
C ASN A 224 27.33 -21.65 14.10
N GLU A 225 26.06 -21.20 14.19
CA GLU A 225 25.40 -20.91 15.44
C GLU A 225 24.51 -22.06 15.89
N LYS A 226 24.24 -22.14 17.21
CA LYS A 226 23.32 -23.13 17.77
C LYS A 226 21.91 -22.90 17.24
N ILE A 227 21.19 -24.00 16.95
CA ILE A 227 19.84 -23.93 16.40
C ILE A 227 18.87 -23.03 17.22
N GLY A 228 18.97 -23.05 18.54
CA GLY A 228 18.16 -22.21 19.41
C GLY A 228 18.44 -20.69 19.23
N TYR A 229 19.68 -20.33 18.87
CA TYR A 229 20.02 -18.94 18.51
C TYR A 229 19.42 -18.58 17.16
N LYS A 230 19.61 -19.41 16.13
CA LYS A 230 19.06 -19.20 14.79
C LYS A 230 17.54 -19.03 14.81
N ILE A 231 16.83 -19.87 15.58
CA ILE A 231 15.36 -19.77 15.75
C ILE A 231 14.99 -18.43 16.39
N ARG A 232 15.69 -18.01 17.45
CA ARG A 232 15.41 -16.75 18.13
C ARG A 232 15.64 -15.54 17.24
N GLU A 233 16.77 -15.52 16.48
CA GLU A 233 17.05 -14.49 15.49
C GLU A 233 15.93 -14.41 14.44
N ALA A 234 15.60 -15.54 13.80
CA ALA A 234 14.57 -15.60 12.79
C ALA A 234 13.18 -15.15 13.28
N GLN A 235 12.83 -15.50 14.53
CA GLN A 235 11.51 -15.21 15.10
C GLN A 235 11.40 -13.80 15.67
N GLN A 236 12.45 -13.29 16.34
CA GLN A 236 12.38 -12.03 17.10
C GLN A 236 12.99 -10.84 16.37
N VAL A 237 14.08 -11.06 15.63
CA VAL A 237 14.79 -10.01 14.90
C VAL A 237 14.27 -9.92 13.47
N ASP A 238 14.37 -11.00 12.69
CA ASP A 238 13.95 -11.04 11.30
C ASP A 238 12.41 -11.09 11.14
N ARG A 239 11.72 -11.61 12.17
CA ARG A 239 10.25 -11.73 12.23
C ARG A 239 9.66 -12.44 11.01
N VAL A 240 10.37 -13.46 10.54
CA VAL A 240 9.95 -14.23 9.35
C VAL A 240 8.63 -14.98 9.58
N PRO A 241 7.80 -15.15 8.54
CA PRO A 241 6.57 -15.95 8.62
C PRO A 241 6.84 -17.40 8.98
N TYR A 242 7.81 -18.04 8.32
CA TYR A 242 8.10 -19.45 8.47
C TYR A 242 9.59 -19.73 8.66
N MET A 243 9.90 -20.68 9.51
CA MET A 243 11.22 -21.24 9.71
C MET A 243 11.18 -22.74 9.38
N LEU A 244 12.12 -23.22 8.58
CA LEU A 244 12.28 -24.64 8.32
C LEU A 244 13.49 -25.15 9.10
N VAL A 245 13.23 -25.91 10.16
CA VAL A 245 14.27 -26.50 11.01
C VAL A 245 14.60 -27.88 10.47
N LEU A 246 15.84 -28.06 9.97
CA LEU A 246 16.26 -29.25 9.25
C LEU A 246 17.39 -29.98 10.00
N GLY A 247 17.01 -31.03 10.68
CA GLY A 247 17.92 -31.95 11.36
C GLY A 247 18.18 -33.25 10.56
N ALA A 248 18.90 -34.20 11.16
CA ALA A 248 19.21 -35.47 10.53
C ALA A 248 17.93 -36.27 10.20
N LYS A 249 16.91 -36.20 11.06
CA LYS A 249 15.62 -36.92 10.85
C LYS A 249 14.91 -36.40 9.60
N GLU A 250 14.86 -35.08 9.42
CA GLU A 250 14.24 -34.47 8.25
C GLU A 250 15.01 -34.83 6.98
N ALA A 251 16.34 -34.80 7.02
CA ALA A 251 17.18 -35.12 5.89
C ALA A 251 17.07 -36.62 5.48
N GLU A 252 17.02 -37.54 6.47
CA GLU A 252 16.86 -38.97 6.23
C GLU A 252 15.46 -39.34 5.68
N ALA A 253 14.41 -38.66 6.20
CA ALA A 253 13.03 -38.87 5.79
C ALA A 253 12.65 -38.11 4.51
N GLY A 254 13.45 -37.16 4.07
CA GLY A 254 13.14 -36.30 2.91
C GLY A 254 12.00 -35.31 3.15
N ASN A 255 11.69 -35.01 4.42
CA ASN A 255 10.62 -34.11 4.82
C ASN A 255 11.17 -32.84 5.51
N ILE A 256 10.29 -31.91 5.91
CA ILE A 256 10.65 -30.66 6.56
C ILE A 256 9.88 -30.47 7.87
N SER A 257 10.53 -29.83 8.83
CA SER A 257 9.92 -29.36 10.08
C SER A 257 9.65 -27.86 9.99
N VAL A 258 8.38 -27.47 9.81
CA VAL A 258 7.93 -26.09 9.61
C VAL A 258 7.51 -25.50 10.94
N ARG A 259 8.14 -24.40 11.33
CA ARG A 259 7.79 -23.62 12.52
C ARG A 259 7.21 -22.27 12.10
N ASP A 260 6.02 -21.96 12.54
CA ASP A 260 5.32 -20.69 12.28
C ASP A 260 5.70 -19.58 13.28
N ARG A 261 5.08 -18.41 13.12
CA ARG A 261 5.26 -17.25 14.00
C ARG A 261 4.77 -17.46 15.43
N LYS A 262 3.79 -18.33 15.63
CA LYS A 262 3.24 -18.67 16.96
C LYS A 262 4.14 -19.64 17.69
N GLY A 263 5.11 -20.23 16.98
CA GLY A 263 6.03 -21.22 17.48
C GLY A 263 5.49 -22.66 17.39
N GLU A 264 4.37 -22.85 16.69
CA GLU A 264 3.85 -24.18 16.38
C GLU A 264 4.73 -24.85 15.34
N THR A 265 4.99 -26.13 15.52
CA THR A 265 5.87 -26.88 14.64
C THR A 265 5.13 -28.08 14.07
N THR A 266 5.16 -28.21 12.73
CA THR A 266 4.54 -29.31 12.00
C THR A 266 5.56 -29.96 11.06
N THR A 267 5.52 -31.30 10.93
CA THR A 267 6.34 -32.00 9.96
C THR A 267 5.50 -32.36 8.75
N GLN A 268 6.00 -32.04 7.56
CA GLN A 268 5.28 -32.26 6.30
C GLN A 268 6.23 -32.43 5.12
N GLU A 269 5.67 -32.85 4.00
CA GLU A 269 6.38 -32.96 2.72
C GLU A 269 6.69 -31.58 2.16
N LEU A 270 7.89 -31.41 1.58
CA LEU A 270 8.34 -30.14 1.02
C LEU A 270 7.41 -29.60 -0.07
N ASP A 271 6.99 -30.47 -1.00
CA ASP A 271 6.15 -30.04 -2.13
C ASP A 271 4.74 -29.60 -1.65
N ALA A 272 4.22 -30.21 -0.59
CA ALA A 272 2.97 -29.77 0.03
C ALA A 272 3.11 -28.39 0.66
N PHE A 273 4.21 -28.12 1.36
CA PHE A 273 4.49 -26.79 1.91
C PHE A 273 4.66 -25.73 0.82
N ILE A 274 5.42 -26.04 -0.25
CA ILE A 274 5.59 -25.13 -1.39
C ILE A 274 4.24 -24.74 -1.99
N ASN A 275 3.37 -25.70 -2.26
CA ASN A 275 2.04 -25.45 -2.82
C ASN A 275 1.20 -24.55 -1.89
N ASN A 276 1.25 -24.79 -0.59
CA ASN A 276 0.51 -24.02 0.39
C ASN A 276 1.01 -22.58 0.49
N ILE A 277 2.33 -22.36 0.62
CA ILE A 277 2.89 -21.01 0.75
C ILE A 277 2.76 -20.20 -0.54
N VAL A 278 2.91 -20.80 -1.71
CA VAL A 278 2.69 -20.12 -2.99
C VAL A 278 1.24 -19.69 -3.13
N THR A 279 0.29 -20.54 -2.72
CA THR A 279 -1.13 -20.18 -2.70
C THR A 279 -1.41 -19.04 -1.73
N GLU A 280 -0.87 -19.09 -0.51
CA GLU A 280 -0.98 -18.04 0.50
C GLU A 280 -0.45 -16.69 -0.02
N ILE A 281 0.73 -16.70 -0.67
CA ILE A 281 1.33 -15.51 -1.27
C ILE A 281 0.45 -14.96 -2.39
N LYS A 282 -0.04 -15.83 -3.28
CA LYS A 282 -0.88 -15.43 -4.42
C LYS A 282 -2.21 -14.83 -3.99
N GLU A 283 -2.82 -15.42 -2.96
CA GLU A 283 -4.10 -14.95 -2.41
C GLU A 283 -3.95 -13.76 -1.44
N ARG A 284 -2.71 -13.30 -1.20
CA ARG A 284 -2.39 -12.19 -0.28
C ARG A 284 -3.00 -12.36 1.10
N ARG A 285 -3.00 -13.59 1.63
CA ARG A 285 -3.60 -13.88 2.95
C ARG A 285 -2.92 -13.07 4.05
N TYR A 286 -3.74 -12.59 4.97
CA TYR A 286 -3.31 -11.91 6.18
C TYR A 286 -3.38 -12.89 7.34
N ASN A 287 -2.19 -13.30 7.90
CA ASN A 287 -2.05 -14.34 8.94
C ASN A 287 -1.61 -13.74 10.28
#